data_d5c39e496340257683287f0aefe4ba95
#
_entry.id   d5c39e496340257683287f0aefe4ba95
#
_cell.length_a   1.000
_cell.length_b   1.000
_cell.length_c   1.000
_cell.angle_alpha   90.00
_cell.angle_beta   90.00
_cell.angle_gamma   90.00
#
_symmetry.space_group_name_H-M   'P 1'
#
loop_
_entity.id
_entity.type
_entity.pdbx_description
1 polymer ?
#
loop_
_entity_poly.entity_id
_entity_poly.type
_entity_poly.pdbx_seq_one_letter_code
_entity_poly.pdbx_strand_id
1 'polypeptide(L)'
;MSVRERIRIDSQPVSEQCFTEHFWSLCDKMTLNHRVYSPLLKLRYPAMLTLLAFYIFLQESVDLIILETGIGGETDSTNVIAVPIATGITEIGLDHVDRLGETLEKIAWHKSGIFKKGTPAFSVPQDDIVRSTLIKRAEDKDTNVEFVQESFLTNNHISVWPDATYQRTNAALAVELSNACFARFQSGGKVDAGVARCIQDTKLPAKFEVIDDGNITWVLTSSHNDQSVKATCEAFAQFIQG
;
A
#
# COMPACT_ATOMS: atom_id res chain seq x y z
N MET A 1 17.90 -5.66 -8.21
CA MET A 1 16.90 -5.21 -7.23
C MET A 1 17.58 -5.07 -5.87
N SER A 2 17.43 -3.93 -5.20
CA SER A 2 18.08 -3.63 -3.91
C SER A 2 17.05 -3.66 -2.78
N VAL A 3 17.45 -4.01 -1.57
CA VAL A 3 16.62 -3.93 -0.37
C VAL A 3 16.10 -2.50 -0.12
N ARG A 4 16.85 -1.49 -0.58
CA ARG A 4 16.51 -0.06 -0.46
C ARG A 4 15.21 0.33 -1.19
N GLU A 5 14.80 -0.45 -2.20
CA GLU A 5 13.53 -0.26 -2.90
C GLU A 5 12.30 -0.30 -1.97
N ARG A 6 12.45 -0.93 -0.80
CA ARG A 6 11.39 -1.02 0.21
C ARG A 6 11.29 0.20 1.12
N ILE A 7 12.28 1.11 1.06
CA ILE A 7 12.30 2.35 1.87
C ILE A 7 12.55 3.50 0.90
N ARG A 8 11.53 4.30 0.68
CA ARG A 8 11.54 5.41 -0.28
C ARG A 8 11.22 6.73 0.40
N ILE A 9 11.89 7.79 -0.01
CA ILE A 9 11.57 9.18 0.35
C ILE A 9 11.34 9.91 -0.98
N ASP A 10 10.24 10.65 -1.08
CA ASP A 10 9.83 11.36 -2.30
C ASP A 10 9.83 10.44 -3.54
N SER A 11 9.29 9.24 -3.37
CA SER A 11 9.20 8.19 -4.40
C SER A 11 10.54 7.61 -4.89
N GLN A 12 11.68 8.03 -4.32
CA GLN A 12 13.00 7.50 -4.65
C GLN A 12 13.52 6.56 -3.56
N PRO A 13 14.13 5.42 -3.91
CA PRO A 13 14.82 4.59 -2.93
C PRO A 13 15.86 5.41 -2.17
N VAL A 14 15.95 5.25 -0.86
CA VAL A 14 17.00 5.90 -0.08
C VAL A 14 18.39 5.56 -0.62
N SER A 15 19.34 6.50 -0.51
CA SER A 15 20.71 6.28 -0.99
C SER A 15 21.37 5.11 -0.26
N GLU A 16 22.39 4.51 -0.85
CA GLU A 16 23.18 3.44 -0.21
C GLU A 16 23.87 3.95 1.05
N GLN A 17 24.35 5.16 1.03
CA GLN A 17 24.96 5.82 2.17
C GLN A 17 23.93 5.99 3.30
N CYS A 18 22.78 6.62 3.05
CA CYS A 18 21.70 6.81 4.03
C CYS A 18 21.26 5.46 4.65
N PHE A 19 21.03 4.44 3.81
CA PHE A 19 20.65 3.11 4.29
C PHE A 19 21.71 2.52 5.21
N THR A 20 22.98 2.56 4.80
CA THR A 20 24.09 1.92 5.53
C THR A 20 24.38 2.64 6.86
N GLU A 21 24.45 3.96 6.85
CA GLU A 21 24.70 4.76 8.05
C GLU A 21 23.59 4.55 9.09
N HIS A 22 22.33 4.61 8.69
CA HIS A 22 21.22 4.43 9.60
C HIS A 22 21.05 2.98 10.06
N PHE A 23 21.36 2.00 9.22
CA PHE A 23 21.37 0.60 9.62
C PHE A 23 22.36 0.34 10.76
N TRP A 24 23.62 0.77 10.60
CA TRP A 24 24.62 0.58 11.65
C TRP A 24 24.33 1.41 12.89
N SER A 25 23.89 2.65 12.74
CA SER A 25 23.48 3.48 13.89
C SER A 25 22.33 2.84 14.68
N LEU A 26 21.36 2.25 14.00
CA LEU A 26 20.27 1.51 14.64
C LEU A 26 20.80 0.27 15.38
N CYS A 27 21.72 -0.49 14.75
CA CYS A 27 22.37 -1.64 15.36
C CYS A 27 23.11 -1.27 16.65
N ASP A 28 23.89 -0.19 16.63
CA ASP A 28 24.61 0.31 17.79
C ASP A 28 23.67 0.71 18.93
N LYS A 29 22.60 1.47 18.63
CA LYS A 29 21.59 1.85 19.64
C LYS A 29 20.88 0.66 20.25
N MET A 30 20.63 -0.38 19.48
CA MET A 30 20.00 -1.61 20.00
C MET A 30 20.97 -2.46 20.82
N THR A 31 22.27 -2.40 20.55
CA THR A 31 23.29 -3.13 21.32
C THR A 31 23.72 -2.40 22.59
N LEU A 32 23.78 -1.08 22.60
CA LEU A 32 24.14 -0.28 23.77
C LEU A 32 23.13 -0.40 24.92
N ASN A 33 21.89 -0.70 24.63
CA ASN A 33 20.85 -0.94 25.63
C ASN A 33 20.92 -2.36 26.26
N HIS A 34 22.11 -2.86 26.52
CA HIS A 34 22.46 -4.21 26.94
C HIS A 34 21.78 -4.80 28.18
N ARG A 35 20.93 -4.05 28.88
CA ARG A 35 20.32 -4.59 30.11
C ARG A 35 19.15 -5.55 29.88
N VAL A 36 18.62 -5.66 28.68
CA VAL A 36 17.39 -6.44 28.49
C VAL A 36 17.40 -7.43 27.33
N TYR A 37 18.06 -7.18 26.19
CA TYR A 37 17.92 -8.09 25.04
C TYR A 37 19.14 -8.05 24.09
N SER A 38 19.40 -9.18 23.41
CA SER A 38 20.04 -9.23 22.09
C SER A 38 18.89 -9.29 21.05
N PRO A 39 18.21 -8.15 20.77
CA PRO A 39 16.93 -8.16 20.04
C PRO A 39 17.10 -8.34 18.55
N LEU A 40 18.22 -7.87 17.96
CA LEU A 40 18.47 -7.95 16.52
C LEU A 40 18.49 -9.38 16.00
N LEU A 41 19.03 -10.31 16.79
CA LEU A 41 19.07 -11.73 16.43
C LEU A 41 17.70 -12.42 16.47
N LYS A 42 16.67 -11.78 17.04
CA LYS A 42 15.32 -12.33 17.17
C LYS A 42 14.30 -11.63 16.26
N LEU A 43 14.62 -10.47 15.69
CA LEU A 43 13.73 -9.80 14.75
C LEU A 43 13.73 -10.54 13.41
N ARG A 44 12.54 -10.86 12.95
CA ARG A 44 12.37 -11.36 11.57
C ARG A 44 12.67 -10.22 10.58
N TYR A 45 13.18 -10.59 9.40
CA TYR A 45 13.56 -9.65 8.36
C TYR A 45 12.54 -8.53 8.07
N PRO A 46 11.21 -8.80 7.93
CA PRO A 46 10.25 -7.72 7.72
C PRO A 46 10.18 -6.73 8.88
N ALA A 47 10.20 -7.21 10.13
CA ALA A 47 10.14 -6.35 11.31
C ALA A 47 11.40 -5.49 11.44
N MET A 48 12.56 -6.03 11.09
CA MET A 48 13.82 -5.28 11.05
C MET A 48 13.77 -4.15 10.01
N LEU A 49 13.25 -4.42 8.82
CA LEU A 49 13.09 -3.39 7.79
C LEU A 49 12.08 -2.32 8.19
N THR A 50 10.98 -2.71 8.82
CA THR A 50 9.98 -1.76 9.33
C THR A 50 10.61 -0.83 10.37
N LEU A 51 11.36 -1.39 11.33
CA LEU A 51 12.05 -0.60 12.35
C LEU A 51 13.09 0.35 11.73
N LEU A 52 13.88 -0.14 10.77
CA LEU A 52 14.86 0.67 10.04
C LEU A 52 14.17 1.79 9.24
N ALA A 53 13.05 1.49 8.58
CA ALA A 53 12.29 2.50 7.86
C ALA A 53 11.83 3.63 8.79
N PHE A 54 11.22 3.30 9.94
CA PHE A 54 10.85 4.32 10.91
C PHE A 54 12.04 5.12 11.43
N TYR A 55 13.18 4.44 11.67
CA TYR A 55 14.38 5.12 12.11
C TYR A 55 14.90 6.11 11.06
N ILE A 56 14.98 5.70 9.79
CA ILE A 56 15.36 6.57 8.66
C ILE A 56 14.38 7.75 8.55
N PHE A 57 13.07 7.50 8.52
CA PHE A 57 12.05 8.55 8.37
C PHE A 57 12.12 9.59 9.49
N LEU A 58 12.45 9.15 10.71
CA LEU A 58 12.65 10.05 11.84
C LEU A 58 13.93 10.91 11.67
N GLN A 59 15.03 10.33 11.19
CA GLN A 59 16.29 11.06 10.98
C GLN A 59 16.18 12.04 9.81
N GLU A 60 15.48 11.66 8.75
CA GLU A 60 15.27 12.48 7.54
C GLU A 60 14.10 13.47 7.70
N SER A 61 13.43 13.47 8.87
CA SER A 61 12.34 14.40 9.21
C SER A 61 11.21 14.43 8.17
N VAL A 62 10.75 13.25 7.72
CA VAL A 62 9.66 13.17 6.75
C VAL A 62 8.33 13.66 7.34
N ASP A 63 7.53 14.37 6.56
CA ASP A 63 6.25 14.95 7.01
C ASP A 63 5.12 13.91 7.05
N LEU A 64 5.14 12.94 6.14
CA LEU A 64 4.11 11.93 5.96
C LEU A 64 4.73 10.57 5.68
N ILE A 65 4.21 9.53 6.33
CA ILE A 65 4.64 8.14 6.11
C ILE A 65 3.49 7.36 5.50
N ILE A 66 3.75 6.69 4.38
CA ILE A 66 2.85 5.72 3.75
C ILE A 66 3.41 4.32 4.03
N LEU A 67 2.61 3.49 4.71
CA LEU A 67 2.99 2.12 5.08
C LEU A 67 2.19 1.12 4.25
N GLU A 68 2.87 0.31 3.46
CA GLU A 68 2.28 -0.82 2.78
C GLU A 68 2.45 -2.09 3.62
N THR A 69 1.34 -2.76 3.93
CA THR A 69 1.35 -4.03 4.65
C THR A 69 2.03 -5.12 3.83
N GLY A 70 2.91 -5.89 4.46
CA GLY A 70 3.59 -6.99 3.78
C GLY A 70 2.67 -8.20 3.57
N ILE A 71 2.12 -8.77 4.64
CA ILE A 71 1.20 -9.91 4.59
C ILE A 71 0.12 -9.74 5.65
N GLY A 72 -1.14 -9.87 5.23
CA GLY A 72 -2.28 -9.75 6.14
C GLY A 72 -2.53 -8.31 6.56
N GLY A 73 -2.44 -8.02 7.83
CA GLY A 73 -2.66 -6.69 8.43
C GLY A 73 -2.61 -6.75 9.95
N GLU A 74 -3.46 -7.56 10.60
CA GLU A 74 -3.58 -7.64 12.06
C GLU A 74 -2.25 -7.85 12.78
N THR A 75 -1.39 -8.72 12.26
CA THR A 75 -0.09 -9.09 12.86
C THR A 75 1.13 -8.61 12.04
N ASP A 76 0.90 -7.76 11.05
CA ASP A 76 1.99 -7.23 10.24
C ASP A 76 2.85 -6.24 11.03
N SER A 77 4.16 -6.22 10.76
CA SER A 77 5.09 -5.33 11.45
C SER A 77 4.80 -3.84 11.23
N THR A 78 4.12 -3.48 10.14
CA THR A 78 3.71 -2.11 9.85
C THR A 78 2.49 -1.67 10.66
N ASN A 79 1.76 -2.60 11.28
CA ASN A 79 0.52 -2.32 12.02
C ASN A 79 0.75 -1.79 13.46
N VAL A 80 1.91 -1.19 13.73
CA VAL A 80 2.31 -0.66 15.05
C VAL A 80 1.74 0.72 15.34
N ILE A 81 1.26 1.44 14.32
CA ILE A 81 0.73 2.79 14.47
C ILE A 81 -0.66 2.72 15.10
N ALA A 82 -0.78 3.31 16.28
CA ALA A 82 -2.04 3.29 17.04
C ALA A 82 -3.13 4.19 16.41
N VAL A 83 -2.73 5.35 15.87
CA VAL A 83 -3.65 6.34 15.30
C VAL A 83 -3.08 6.82 13.94
N PRO A 84 -3.25 6.05 12.85
CA PRO A 84 -2.89 6.54 11.52
C PRO A 84 -3.87 7.62 11.07
N ILE A 85 -3.51 8.41 10.06
CA ILE A 85 -4.38 9.44 9.47
C ILE A 85 -5.58 8.78 8.79
N ALA A 86 -5.32 7.74 8.02
CA ALA A 86 -6.33 6.94 7.34
C ALA A 86 -5.79 5.53 7.08
N THR A 87 -6.68 4.59 6.79
CA THR A 87 -6.34 3.24 6.36
C THR A 87 -7.06 2.89 5.06
N GLY A 88 -6.42 2.12 4.18
CA GLY A 88 -6.98 1.73 2.89
C GLY A 88 -6.79 0.25 2.60
N ILE A 89 -7.81 -0.38 2.01
CA ILE A 89 -7.80 -1.78 1.58
C ILE A 89 -8.12 -1.85 0.09
N THR A 90 -7.19 -2.41 -0.67
CA THR A 90 -7.39 -2.74 -2.08
C THR A 90 -8.21 -4.02 -2.23
N GLU A 91 -8.48 -4.46 -3.45
CA GLU A 91 -9.26 -5.67 -3.71
C GLU A 91 -8.64 -6.90 -3.03
N ILE A 92 -9.49 -7.67 -2.34
CA ILE A 92 -9.09 -8.86 -1.59
C ILE A 92 -9.38 -10.10 -2.43
N GLY A 93 -8.33 -10.89 -2.65
CA GLY A 93 -8.40 -12.20 -3.31
C GLY A 93 -7.78 -13.30 -2.46
N LEU A 94 -7.87 -14.53 -2.94
CA LEU A 94 -7.20 -15.69 -2.34
C LEU A 94 -5.69 -15.58 -2.58
N ASP A 95 -4.97 -15.26 -1.51
CA ASP A 95 -3.52 -15.19 -1.50
C ASP A 95 -2.99 -15.47 -0.09
N HIS A 96 -1.75 -15.95 0.01
CA HIS A 96 -1.12 -16.31 1.29
C HIS A 96 -2.00 -17.20 2.19
N VAL A 97 -2.72 -18.14 1.59
CA VAL A 97 -3.71 -19.00 2.29
C VAL A 97 -3.10 -19.82 3.43
N ASP A 98 -1.84 -20.18 3.32
CA ASP A 98 -1.05 -20.86 4.37
C ASP A 98 -0.91 -20.05 5.66
N ARG A 99 -1.05 -18.72 5.59
CA ARG A 99 -0.89 -17.79 6.72
C ARG A 99 -2.18 -17.11 7.13
N LEU A 100 -3.01 -16.75 6.15
CA LEU A 100 -4.22 -15.95 6.38
C LEU A 100 -5.49 -16.79 6.43
N GLY A 101 -5.40 -18.07 6.03
CA GLY A 101 -6.52 -19.00 5.95
C GLY A 101 -7.09 -19.12 4.54
N GLU A 102 -7.86 -20.18 4.33
CA GLU A 102 -8.28 -20.67 3.01
C GLU A 102 -9.56 -20.01 2.49
N THR A 103 -10.07 -18.97 3.16
CA THR A 103 -11.31 -18.29 2.76
C THR A 103 -11.13 -16.79 2.66
N LEU A 104 -11.88 -16.16 1.76
CA LEU A 104 -11.90 -14.71 1.61
C LEU A 104 -12.27 -14.00 2.92
N GLU A 105 -13.19 -14.56 3.70
CA GLU A 105 -13.57 -14.03 5.01
C GLU A 105 -12.38 -13.96 5.98
N LYS A 106 -11.59 -15.05 6.10
CA LYS A 106 -10.40 -15.09 6.97
C LYS A 106 -9.34 -14.10 6.50
N ILE A 107 -9.10 -14.02 5.19
CA ILE A 107 -8.15 -13.09 4.60
C ILE A 107 -8.60 -11.64 4.85
N ALA A 108 -9.87 -11.34 4.64
CA ALA A 108 -10.47 -10.03 4.92
C ALA A 108 -10.35 -9.66 6.39
N TRP A 109 -10.57 -10.61 7.29
CA TRP A 109 -10.40 -10.41 8.73
C TRP A 109 -8.98 -10.01 9.09
N HIS A 110 -7.97 -10.69 8.54
CA HIS A 110 -6.57 -10.34 8.74
C HIS A 110 -6.20 -8.98 8.17
N LYS A 111 -6.64 -8.69 6.93
CA LYS A 111 -6.32 -7.41 6.25
C LYS A 111 -6.97 -6.22 6.95
N SER A 112 -8.20 -6.33 7.40
CA SER A 112 -8.91 -5.29 8.16
C SER A 112 -8.38 -5.06 9.59
N GLY A 113 -7.42 -5.85 10.02
CA GLY A 113 -6.69 -5.62 11.26
C GLY A 113 -5.96 -4.28 11.36
N ILE A 114 -5.76 -3.62 10.20
CA ILE A 114 -5.18 -2.26 10.13
C ILE A 114 -6.17 -1.16 10.56
N PHE A 115 -7.48 -1.45 10.62
CA PHE A 115 -8.47 -0.48 11.09
C PHE A 115 -8.19 -0.09 12.53
N LYS A 116 -8.40 1.19 12.84
CA LYS A 116 -8.14 1.75 14.18
C LYS A 116 -9.31 2.62 14.61
N LYS A 117 -9.55 2.66 15.91
CA LYS A 117 -10.62 3.43 16.51
C LYS A 117 -10.59 4.90 16.06
N GLY A 118 -11.71 5.38 15.55
CA GLY A 118 -11.88 6.77 15.12
C GLY A 118 -11.02 7.20 13.93
N THR A 119 -10.35 6.25 13.25
CA THR A 119 -9.54 6.52 12.06
C THR A 119 -10.37 6.25 10.81
N PRO A 120 -10.44 7.16 9.84
CA PRO A 120 -11.07 6.91 8.56
C PRO A 120 -10.55 5.64 7.90
N ALA A 121 -11.44 4.75 7.48
CA ALA A 121 -11.09 3.52 6.80
C ALA A 121 -11.78 3.47 5.44
N PHE A 122 -11.01 3.19 4.39
CA PHE A 122 -11.50 3.13 3.02
C PHE A 122 -11.21 1.74 2.42
N SER A 123 -12.08 1.30 1.53
CA SER A 123 -11.85 0.09 0.73
C SER A 123 -12.32 0.32 -0.70
N VAL A 124 -11.66 -0.29 -1.67
CA VAL A 124 -12.26 -0.45 -3.00
C VAL A 124 -13.52 -1.31 -2.91
N PRO A 125 -14.40 -1.34 -3.93
CA PRO A 125 -15.50 -2.30 -4.00
C PRO A 125 -14.99 -3.74 -3.80
N GLN A 126 -15.77 -4.55 -3.12
CA GLN A 126 -15.41 -5.92 -2.71
C GLN A 126 -16.59 -6.86 -2.94
N ASP A 127 -16.31 -8.16 -3.04
CA ASP A 127 -17.34 -9.20 -2.99
C ASP A 127 -18.13 -9.13 -1.68
N ASP A 128 -19.39 -9.59 -1.67
CA ASP A 128 -20.32 -9.48 -0.54
C ASP A 128 -19.77 -10.06 0.76
N ILE A 129 -19.10 -11.21 0.71
CA ILE A 129 -18.52 -11.85 1.90
C ILE A 129 -17.36 -11.03 2.48
N VAL A 130 -16.51 -10.46 1.62
CA VAL A 130 -15.43 -9.58 2.02
C VAL A 130 -16.00 -8.27 2.58
N ARG A 131 -16.95 -7.66 1.85
CA ARG A 131 -17.62 -6.43 2.25
C ARG A 131 -18.24 -6.53 3.65
N SER A 132 -19.01 -7.59 3.90
CA SER A 132 -19.65 -7.83 5.19
C SER A 132 -18.63 -8.03 6.31
N THR A 133 -17.51 -8.72 6.02
CA THR A 133 -16.42 -8.93 6.97
C THR A 133 -15.73 -7.60 7.30
N LEU A 134 -15.44 -6.76 6.30
CA LEU A 134 -14.82 -5.45 6.54
C LEU A 134 -15.73 -4.54 7.38
N ILE A 135 -17.03 -4.52 7.12
CA ILE A 135 -17.99 -3.72 7.90
C ILE A 135 -17.98 -4.16 9.36
N LYS A 136 -18.13 -5.47 9.62
CA LYS A 136 -18.09 -6.03 10.98
C LYS A 136 -16.78 -5.70 11.70
N ARG A 137 -15.65 -5.80 11.01
CA ARG A 137 -14.34 -5.50 11.59
C ARG A 137 -14.15 -4.01 11.88
N ALA A 138 -14.72 -3.13 11.06
CA ALA A 138 -14.73 -1.70 11.33
C ALA A 138 -15.56 -1.39 12.59
N GLU A 139 -16.74 -1.99 12.74
CA GLU A 139 -17.57 -1.90 13.94
C GLU A 139 -16.82 -2.40 15.19
N ASP A 140 -16.18 -3.57 15.12
CA ASP A 140 -15.37 -4.14 16.21
C ASP A 140 -14.20 -3.22 16.65
N LYS A 141 -13.73 -2.36 15.76
CA LYS A 141 -12.63 -1.40 15.98
C LYS A 141 -13.12 0.03 16.26
N ASP A 142 -14.42 0.22 16.50
CA ASP A 142 -15.04 1.54 16.73
C ASP A 142 -14.73 2.54 15.59
N THR A 143 -14.82 2.11 14.35
CA THR A 143 -14.72 2.94 13.15
C THR A 143 -15.71 2.50 12.08
N ASN A 144 -15.77 3.22 10.95
CA ASN A 144 -16.58 2.88 9.79
C ASN A 144 -15.67 2.71 8.58
N VAL A 145 -16.00 1.77 7.69
CA VAL A 145 -15.33 1.61 6.41
C VAL A 145 -16.21 2.17 5.29
N GLU A 146 -15.63 3.06 4.50
CA GLU A 146 -16.24 3.63 3.30
C GLU A 146 -15.73 2.89 2.06
N PHE A 147 -16.66 2.49 1.17
CA PHE A 147 -16.32 1.86 -0.10
C PHE A 147 -16.24 2.94 -1.18
N VAL A 148 -15.04 3.15 -1.69
CA VAL A 148 -14.75 4.23 -2.65
C VAL A 148 -15.45 4.04 -3.98
N GLN A 149 -15.68 5.14 -4.68
CA GLN A 149 -16.26 5.17 -6.02
C GLN A 149 -15.35 5.92 -6.98
N GLU A 150 -15.42 5.57 -8.25
CA GLU A 150 -14.63 6.18 -9.32
C GLU A 150 -15.11 7.56 -9.76
N SER A 151 -16.13 8.11 -9.09
CA SER A 151 -16.79 9.35 -9.48
C SER A 151 -15.84 10.53 -9.67
N PHE A 152 -14.81 10.63 -8.81
CA PHE A 152 -13.79 11.68 -8.96
C PHE A 152 -13.03 11.54 -10.29
N LEU A 153 -12.59 10.34 -10.63
CA LEU A 153 -11.86 10.09 -11.87
C LEU A 153 -12.73 10.36 -13.09
N THR A 154 -13.97 9.87 -13.07
CA THR A 154 -14.93 10.02 -14.17
C THR A 154 -15.30 11.49 -14.38
N ASN A 155 -15.64 12.22 -13.32
CA ASN A 155 -16.06 13.62 -13.40
C ASN A 155 -14.93 14.56 -13.85
N ASN A 156 -13.66 14.18 -13.60
CA ASN A 156 -12.50 14.98 -13.98
C ASN A 156 -11.77 14.43 -15.23
N HIS A 157 -12.34 13.43 -15.90
CA HIS A 157 -11.76 12.79 -17.09
C HIS A 157 -10.31 12.32 -16.88
N ILE A 158 -10.02 11.75 -15.69
CA ILE A 158 -8.69 11.29 -15.33
C ILE A 158 -8.49 9.87 -15.85
N SER A 159 -7.53 9.70 -16.73
CA SER A 159 -7.09 8.38 -17.21
C SER A 159 -6.09 7.76 -16.22
N VAL A 160 -6.06 6.44 -16.17
CA VAL A 160 -5.11 5.63 -15.40
C VAL A 160 -4.34 4.70 -16.32
N TRP A 161 -3.21 4.20 -15.88
CA TRP A 161 -2.45 3.22 -16.64
C TRP A 161 -2.19 1.95 -15.82
N PRO A 162 -2.49 0.74 -16.36
CA PRO A 162 -3.35 0.52 -17.55
C PRO A 162 -4.79 0.99 -17.30
N ASP A 163 -5.53 1.24 -18.37
CA ASP A 163 -6.95 1.58 -18.28
C ASP A 163 -7.77 0.33 -17.96
N ALA A 164 -7.74 -0.08 -16.69
CA ALA A 164 -8.39 -1.28 -16.19
C ALA A 164 -9.13 -0.99 -14.88
N THR A 165 -10.19 -1.73 -14.61
CA THR A 165 -11.06 -1.53 -13.44
C THR A 165 -10.26 -1.51 -12.13
N TYR A 166 -9.36 -2.48 -11.91
CA TYR A 166 -8.54 -2.54 -10.70
C TYR A 166 -7.67 -1.29 -10.51
N GLN A 167 -7.17 -0.70 -11.61
CA GLN A 167 -6.35 0.49 -11.53
C GLN A 167 -7.17 1.74 -11.24
N ARG A 168 -8.38 1.83 -11.80
CA ARG A 168 -9.32 2.93 -11.50
C ARG A 168 -9.75 2.89 -10.04
N THR A 169 -10.12 1.73 -9.51
CA THR A 169 -10.51 1.59 -8.11
C THR A 169 -9.36 1.86 -7.16
N ASN A 170 -8.12 1.44 -7.49
CA ASN A 170 -6.94 1.77 -6.71
C ASN A 170 -6.63 3.28 -6.72
N ALA A 171 -6.80 3.94 -7.87
CA ALA A 171 -6.63 5.40 -7.97
C ALA A 171 -7.71 6.14 -7.16
N ALA A 172 -8.96 5.68 -7.19
CA ALA A 172 -10.04 6.22 -6.37
C ALA A 172 -9.72 6.08 -4.87
N LEU A 173 -9.20 4.93 -4.44
CA LEU A 173 -8.74 4.73 -3.06
C LEU A 173 -7.62 5.71 -2.69
N ALA A 174 -6.64 5.90 -3.57
CA ALA A 174 -5.56 6.86 -3.34
C ALA A 174 -6.07 8.30 -3.20
N VAL A 175 -7.11 8.68 -3.94
CA VAL A 175 -7.78 9.99 -3.82
C VAL A 175 -8.38 10.17 -2.43
N GLU A 176 -9.14 9.19 -1.93
CA GLU A 176 -9.76 9.30 -0.61
C GLU A 176 -8.74 9.31 0.54
N LEU A 177 -7.70 8.51 0.44
CA LEU A 177 -6.58 8.56 1.39
C LEU A 177 -5.87 9.93 1.38
N SER A 178 -5.68 10.52 0.21
CA SER A 178 -5.10 11.85 0.06
C SER A 178 -6.01 12.94 0.64
N ASN A 179 -7.33 12.85 0.40
CA ASN A 179 -8.32 13.77 0.97
C ASN A 179 -8.28 13.74 2.51
N ALA A 180 -8.18 12.56 3.12
CA ALA A 180 -8.05 12.41 4.57
C ALA A 180 -6.75 13.06 5.09
N CYS A 181 -5.63 12.94 4.35
CA CYS A 181 -4.38 13.61 4.69
C CYS A 181 -4.52 15.13 4.61
N PHE A 182 -5.07 15.68 3.54
CA PHE A 182 -5.28 17.14 3.40
C PHE A 182 -6.18 17.69 4.49
N ALA A 183 -7.26 16.98 4.84
CA ALA A 183 -8.14 17.37 5.93
C ALA A 183 -7.39 17.41 7.27
N ARG A 184 -6.50 16.47 7.53
CA ARG A 184 -5.69 16.40 8.78
C ARG A 184 -4.72 17.55 8.92
N PHE A 185 -4.09 17.97 7.82
CA PHE A 185 -3.11 19.05 7.82
C PHE A 185 -3.73 20.45 7.66
N GLN A 186 -5.07 20.55 7.59
CA GLN A 186 -5.80 21.81 7.40
C GLN A 186 -5.29 22.64 6.20
N SER A 187 -4.69 21.96 5.24
CA SER A 187 -4.07 22.63 4.08
C SER A 187 -5.09 23.25 3.11
N GLY A 188 -6.39 23.14 3.41
CA GLY A 188 -7.48 23.62 2.56
C GLY A 188 -7.47 22.96 1.17
N GLY A 189 -6.52 22.07 0.93
CA GLY A 189 -6.34 21.37 -0.33
C GLY A 189 -7.47 20.34 -0.49
N LYS A 190 -8.11 20.40 -1.64
CA LYS A 190 -8.82 19.27 -2.20
C LYS A 190 -7.92 18.67 -3.26
N VAL A 191 -8.14 17.41 -3.58
CA VAL A 191 -7.56 16.79 -4.75
C VAL A 191 -7.82 17.69 -5.96
N ASP A 192 -6.78 18.23 -6.53
CA ASP A 192 -6.81 19.22 -7.61
C ASP A 192 -6.19 18.67 -8.90
N ALA A 193 -5.95 19.53 -9.86
CA ALA A 193 -5.30 19.19 -11.13
C ALA A 193 -3.89 18.61 -10.94
N GLY A 194 -3.18 18.92 -9.85
CA GLY A 194 -1.87 18.35 -9.53
C GLY A 194 -1.98 16.87 -9.20
N VAL A 195 -2.96 16.50 -8.36
CA VAL A 195 -3.23 15.08 -8.03
C VAL A 195 -3.69 14.31 -9.27
N ALA A 196 -4.54 14.92 -10.12
CA ALA A 196 -4.95 14.31 -11.38
C ALA A 196 -3.74 13.95 -12.24
N ARG A 197 -2.78 14.86 -12.39
CA ARG A 197 -1.54 14.62 -13.13
C ARG A 197 -0.71 13.51 -12.49
N CYS A 198 -0.55 13.53 -11.17
CA CYS A 198 0.17 12.46 -10.45
C CYS A 198 -0.44 11.08 -10.73
N ILE A 199 -1.78 10.96 -10.76
CA ILE A 199 -2.45 9.70 -11.08
C ILE A 199 -2.12 9.25 -12.52
N GLN A 200 -2.22 10.17 -13.50
CA GLN A 200 -1.97 9.89 -14.91
C GLN A 200 -0.50 9.51 -15.17
N ASP A 201 0.43 10.17 -14.50
CA ASP A 201 1.87 9.96 -14.69
C ASP A 201 2.41 8.75 -13.89
N THR A 202 1.60 8.18 -12.97
CA THR A 202 2.04 7.06 -12.13
C THR A 202 2.20 5.80 -12.94
N LYS A 203 3.46 5.34 -13.10
CA LYS A 203 3.83 4.05 -13.68
C LYS A 203 4.78 3.33 -12.74
N LEU A 204 4.46 2.10 -12.40
CA LEU A 204 5.27 1.28 -11.51
C LEU A 204 5.97 0.18 -12.29
N PRO A 205 7.28 -0.03 -12.09
CA PRO A 205 7.99 -1.15 -12.73
C PRO A 205 7.32 -2.48 -12.43
N ALA A 206 7.24 -3.33 -13.45
CA ALA A 206 6.59 -4.64 -13.40
C ALA A 206 5.12 -4.63 -12.95
N LYS A 207 4.41 -3.50 -13.11
CA LYS A 207 2.97 -3.36 -12.92
C LYS A 207 2.32 -2.91 -14.22
N PHE A 208 2.16 -3.83 -15.16
CA PHE A 208 1.77 -3.56 -16.54
C PHE A 208 2.76 -2.60 -17.24
N GLU A 209 4.04 -2.86 -17.04
CA GLU A 209 5.12 -2.10 -17.67
C GLU A 209 5.27 -2.52 -19.13
N VAL A 210 5.18 -1.55 -20.02
CA VAL A 210 5.33 -1.78 -21.48
C VAL A 210 6.73 -1.36 -21.90
N ILE A 211 7.46 -2.30 -22.49
CA ILE A 211 8.79 -2.09 -23.05
C ILE A 211 8.74 -2.43 -24.52
N ASP A 212 9.05 -1.46 -25.38
CA ASP A 212 9.14 -1.63 -26.82
C ASP A 212 10.61 -1.55 -27.26
N ASP A 213 11.12 -2.61 -27.89
CA ASP A 213 12.48 -2.65 -28.44
C ASP A 213 12.48 -2.42 -29.97
N GLY A 214 11.32 -2.05 -30.53
CA GLY A 214 11.11 -1.82 -31.97
C GLY A 214 10.80 -3.05 -32.78
N ASN A 215 11.02 -4.27 -32.27
CA ASN A 215 10.67 -5.54 -32.89
C ASN A 215 9.57 -6.28 -32.12
N ILE A 216 9.63 -6.20 -30.79
CA ILE A 216 8.71 -6.88 -29.88
C ILE A 216 8.31 -5.91 -28.78
N THR A 217 7.02 -5.85 -28.52
CA THR A 217 6.49 -5.13 -27.35
C THR A 217 6.30 -6.11 -26.20
N TRP A 218 6.98 -5.86 -25.09
CA TRP A 218 6.90 -6.64 -23.87
C TRP A 218 5.95 -5.98 -22.88
N VAL A 219 5.10 -6.78 -22.25
CA VAL A 219 4.27 -6.31 -21.11
C VAL A 219 4.65 -7.09 -19.87
N LEU A 220 5.28 -6.42 -18.93
CA LEU A 220 5.75 -7.03 -17.69
C LEU A 220 4.73 -6.81 -16.57
N THR A 221 4.42 -7.89 -15.84
CA THR A 221 3.51 -7.85 -14.70
C THR A 221 4.02 -8.73 -13.57
N SER A 222 3.63 -8.41 -12.34
CA SER A 222 3.90 -9.22 -11.14
C SER A 222 2.70 -10.06 -10.71
N SER A 223 1.74 -10.28 -11.59
CA SER A 223 0.56 -11.13 -11.32
C SER A 223 0.99 -12.56 -11.03
N HIS A 224 0.46 -13.16 -9.95
CA HIS A 224 0.92 -14.46 -9.45
C HIS A 224 -0.20 -15.31 -8.83
N ASN A 225 -1.45 -14.83 -8.84
CA ASN A 225 -2.64 -15.59 -8.47
C ASN A 225 -3.72 -15.45 -9.54
N ASP A 226 -4.73 -16.33 -9.51
CA ASP A 226 -5.76 -16.42 -10.55
C ASP A 226 -6.47 -15.08 -10.80
N GLN A 227 -6.81 -14.35 -9.74
CA GLN A 227 -7.48 -13.06 -9.84
C GLN A 227 -6.59 -12.02 -10.55
N SER A 228 -5.35 -11.87 -10.11
CA SER A 228 -4.42 -10.88 -10.70
C SER A 228 -4.02 -11.24 -12.13
N VAL A 229 -3.86 -12.53 -12.45
CA VAL A 229 -3.58 -12.99 -13.82
C VAL A 229 -4.77 -12.68 -14.71
N LYS A 230 -6.00 -12.99 -14.29
CA LYS A 230 -7.21 -12.68 -15.06
C LYS A 230 -7.33 -11.19 -15.33
N ALA A 231 -7.21 -10.34 -14.31
CA ALA A 231 -7.29 -8.89 -14.46
C ALA A 231 -6.21 -8.33 -15.41
N THR A 232 -4.99 -8.89 -15.35
CA THR A 232 -3.90 -8.52 -16.25
C THR A 232 -4.18 -8.96 -17.69
N CYS A 233 -4.72 -10.16 -17.90
CA CYS A 233 -5.08 -10.64 -19.25
C CYS A 233 -6.20 -9.79 -19.87
N GLU A 234 -7.19 -9.38 -19.08
CA GLU A 234 -8.25 -8.47 -19.54
C GLU A 234 -7.67 -7.11 -19.93
N ALA A 235 -6.80 -6.51 -19.10
CA ALA A 235 -6.13 -5.26 -19.41
C ALA A 235 -5.22 -5.39 -20.68
N PHE A 236 -4.53 -6.51 -20.83
CA PHE A 236 -3.71 -6.77 -21.99
C PHE A 236 -4.55 -6.90 -23.27
N ALA A 237 -5.70 -7.60 -23.19
CA ALA A 237 -6.61 -7.72 -24.33
C ALA A 237 -7.13 -6.36 -24.80
N GLN A 238 -7.40 -5.43 -23.86
CA GLN A 238 -7.78 -4.06 -24.22
C GLN A 238 -6.62 -3.28 -24.84
N PHE A 239 -5.42 -3.43 -24.28
CA PHE A 239 -4.20 -2.76 -24.78
C PHE A 239 -3.86 -3.11 -26.22
N ILE A 240 -4.04 -4.37 -26.66
CA ILE A 240 -3.73 -4.80 -28.03
C ILE A 240 -4.82 -4.46 -29.06
N GLN A 241 -6.02 -4.02 -28.61
CA GLN A 241 -7.13 -3.64 -29.47
C GLN A 241 -7.17 -2.13 -29.77
N GLY A 242 -6.50 -1.31 -28.98
CA GLY A 242 -6.43 0.15 -29.11
C GLY A 242 -5.17 0.60 -29.77
#